data_68a0dec48c8be1523675058498670b59
#
_entry.id   68a0dec48c8be1523675058498670b59
#
_cell.length_a   1.000
_cell.length_b   1.000
_cell.length_c   1.000
_cell.angle_alpha   90.00
_cell.angle_beta   90.00
_cell.angle_gamma   90.00
#
_symmetry.space_group_name_H-M   'P 1'
#
loop_
_entity.id
_entity.type
_entity.pdbx_description
1 polymer ?
#
loop_
_entity_poly.entity_id
_entity_poly.type
_entity_poly.pdbx_seq_one_letter_code
_entity_poly.pdbx_strand_id
1 'polypeptide(L)'
;MFKKGHKNKKIHLLRLAVMAASLSVCLFGCSGLHAVKNRGRSAEMDTDSLVVYSPHPLDFINPIVSEFESQTGIPVQVRTGGTGELLKWVKEGDEPVCDVFWGGSLYTAGAGKDIFEPYISENEEYVREEFKNKEGNMTRFTDIPSVLMVNTNLLGGMKIQGYEDLLDERLKGKIAMCDPSTSSSASEHLINMLYAMGDGDPEKGWDYVRKFCENLDGVLLKSSSEVYQGVAEGRYAAGLT
;
A
#
# COMPACT_ATOMS: atom_id res chain seq x y z
N MET A 1 -66.58 26.63 37.22
CA MET A 1 -66.70 26.05 35.90
C MET A 1 -65.71 26.77 34.93
N PHE A 2 -64.84 26.02 34.32
CA PHE A 2 -63.49 26.42 33.90
C PHE A 2 -63.43 27.23 32.61
N LYS A 3 -62.76 28.40 32.63
CA LYS A 3 -62.17 29.06 31.44
C LYS A 3 -60.69 28.63 31.32
N LYS A 4 -60.45 27.59 30.58
CA LYS A 4 -59.07 27.15 30.21
C LYS A 4 -58.99 26.95 28.71
N GLY A 5 -58.87 28.05 27.94
CA GLY A 5 -58.86 27.94 26.47
C GLY A 5 -58.12 29.06 25.72
N HIS A 6 -57.78 30.15 26.42
CA HIS A 6 -57.26 31.33 25.69
C HIS A 6 -55.76 31.55 25.81
N LYS A 7 -55.08 30.90 26.76
CA LYS A 7 -53.61 31.05 26.91
C LYS A 7 -52.79 30.22 25.90
N ASN A 8 -53.29 29.05 25.50
CA ASN A 8 -52.52 28.18 24.60
C ASN A 8 -52.44 28.65 23.14
N LYS A 9 -53.47 29.36 22.66
CA LYS A 9 -53.50 29.90 21.30
C LYS A 9 -52.47 31.03 21.08
N LYS A 10 -52.25 31.91 22.07
CA LYS A 10 -51.24 32.96 21.99
C LYS A 10 -49.82 32.42 22.02
N ILE A 11 -49.54 31.35 22.74
CA ILE A 11 -48.24 30.73 22.79
C ILE A 11 -47.91 30.01 21.47
N HIS A 12 -48.87 29.36 20.83
CA HIS A 12 -48.70 28.74 19.52
C HIS A 12 -48.51 29.78 18.39
N LEU A 13 -49.23 30.89 18.40
CA LEU A 13 -49.01 31.98 17.45
C LEU A 13 -47.65 32.65 17.60
N LEU A 14 -47.16 32.82 18.86
CA LEU A 14 -45.87 33.40 19.12
C LEU A 14 -44.73 32.46 18.69
N ARG A 15 -44.91 31.16 18.84
CA ARG A 15 -43.91 30.14 18.36
C ARG A 15 -43.89 30.06 16.83
N LEU A 16 -45.01 30.17 16.15
CA LEU A 16 -45.06 30.24 14.68
C LEU A 16 -44.44 31.53 14.13
N ALA A 17 -44.63 32.66 14.81
CA ALA A 17 -44.04 33.92 14.40
C ALA A 17 -42.48 33.93 14.56
N VAL A 18 -41.96 33.31 15.62
CA VAL A 18 -40.51 33.16 15.86
C VAL A 18 -39.89 32.21 14.83
N MET A 19 -40.56 31.10 14.47
CA MET A 19 -40.08 30.19 13.42
C MET A 19 -40.11 30.84 12.00
N ALA A 20 -41.11 31.68 11.68
CA ALA A 20 -41.15 32.40 10.41
C ALA A 20 -40.08 33.49 10.32
N ALA A 21 -39.76 34.17 11.43
CA ALA A 21 -38.69 35.16 11.47
C ALA A 21 -37.27 34.54 11.36
N SER A 22 -37.06 33.34 11.90
CA SER A 22 -35.77 32.62 11.75
C SER A 22 -35.55 32.07 10.34
N LEU A 23 -36.61 31.77 9.57
CA LEU A 23 -36.49 31.34 8.18
C LEU A 23 -36.18 32.50 7.22
N SER A 24 -36.62 33.72 7.55
CA SER A 24 -36.41 34.90 6.71
C SER A 24 -34.98 35.47 6.81
N VAL A 25 -34.26 35.23 7.92
CA VAL A 25 -32.88 35.70 8.09
C VAL A 25 -31.90 34.82 7.32
N CYS A 26 -32.28 33.58 6.95
CA CYS A 26 -31.44 32.68 6.15
C CYS A 26 -31.47 32.98 4.64
N LEU A 27 -32.35 33.86 4.15
CA LEU A 27 -32.50 34.12 2.73
C LEU A 27 -31.80 35.40 2.22
N PHE A 28 -31.26 36.25 3.11
CA PHE A 28 -30.61 37.51 2.72
C PHE A 28 -29.16 37.67 3.12
N GLY A 29 -28.49 36.60 3.57
CA GLY A 29 -27.09 36.60 4.04
C GLY A 29 -26.09 35.81 3.22
N CYS A 30 -26.18 35.83 1.88
CA CYS A 30 -25.19 35.15 1.03
C CYS A 30 -24.72 36.05 -0.11
N SER A 31 -23.95 37.09 0.23
CA SER A 31 -23.03 37.69 -0.74
C SER A 31 -21.65 37.77 -0.06
N GLY A 32 -20.77 36.81 -0.35
CA GLY A 32 -19.37 36.97 -0.03
C GLY A 32 -18.70 35.89 0.87
N LEU A 33 -19.16 34.66 0.86
CA LEU A 33 -18.34 33.55 1.33
C LEU A 33 -18.13 32.61 0.14
N HIS A 34 -16.91 32.56 -0.36
CA HIS A 34 -16.47 31.45 -1.20
C HIS A 34 -16.65 30.16 -0.38
N ALA A 35 -17.80 29.55 -0.49
CA ALA A 35 -17.98 28.17 -0.08
C ALA A 35 -17.01 27.36 -0.94
N VAL A 36 -15.92 26.92 -0.36
CA VAL A 36 -15.19 25.77 -0.86
C VAL A 36 -16.20 24.64 -0.85
N LYS A 37 -16.82 24.46 -2.00
CA LYS A 37 -17.71 23.36 -2.29
C LYS A 37 -16.79 22.15 -2.30
N ASN A 38 -16.71 21.48 -1.15
CA ASN A 38 -16.21 20.11 -1.07
C ASN A 38 -17.21 19.28 -1.89
N ARG A 39 -17.13 19.39 -3.20
CA ARG A 39 -17.67 18.40 -4.10
C ARG A 39 -16.94 17.13 -3.72
N GLY A 40 -17.65 16.21 -3.11
CA GLY A 40 -17.35 14.81 -3.33
C GLY A 40 -17.26 14.65 -4.84
N ARG A 41 -16.06 14.75 -5.36
CA ARG A 41 -15.73 14.34 -6.69
C ARG A 41 -15.94 12.82 -6.66
N SER A 42 -17.13 12.35 -7.08
CA SER A 42 -17.15 11.16 -7.89
C SER A 42 -16.09 11.45 -8.93
N ALA A 43 -14.98 10.70 -8.88
CA ALA A 43 -13.95 10.82 -9.88
C ALA A 43 -14.63 10.51 -11.22
N GLU A 44 -15.05 11.55 -11.95
CA GLU A 44 -15.11 11.47 -13.40
C GLU A 44 -13.69 11.06 -13.76
N MET A 45 -13.52 9.83 -14.24
CA MET A 45 -12.27 9.36 -14.80
C MET A 45 -11.87 10.39 -15.85
N ASP A 46 -10.78 11.09 -15.57
CA ASP A 46 -10.11 11.91 -16.56
C ASP A 46 -9.55 10.90 -17.57
N THR A 47 -10.24 10.77 -18.71
CA THR A 47 -9.91 9.79 -19.75
C THR A 47 -8.53 10.03 -20.37
N ASP A 48 -7.90 11.15 -20.01
CA ASP A 48 -6.59 11.57 -20.51
C ASP A 48 -5.44 11.34 -19.49
N SER A 49 -5.70 10.71 -18.34
CA SER A 49 -4.67 10.42 -17.34
C SER A 49 -4.18 8.98 -17.40
N LEU A 50 -2.86 8.78 -17.15
CA LEU A 50 -2.24 7.46 -17.00
C LEU A 50 -2.49 6.91 -15.59
N VAL A 51 -3.06 5.72 -15.47
CA VAL A 51 -3.30 5.06 -14.18
C VAL A 51 -2.18 4.07 -13.86
N VAL A 52 -1.46 4.34 -12.77
CA VAL A 52 -0.33 3.52 -12.32
C VAL A 52 -0.67 2.82 -11.01
N TYR A 53 -0.59 1.49 -10.98
CA TYR A 53 -0.65 0.70 -9.76
C TYR A 53 0.76 0.37 -9.29
N SER A 54 1.11 0.68 -8.05
CA SER A 54 2.46 0.45 -7.53
C SER A 54 2.50 0.07 -6.05
N PRO A 55 3.26 -0.99 -5.67
CA PRO A 55 3.54 -1.30 -4.28
C PRO A 55 4.65 -0.45 -3.67
N HIS A 56 5.30 0.41 -4.46
CA HIS A 56 6.34 1.30 -3.95
C HIS A 56 5.78 2.44 -3.09
N PRO A 57 6.53 2.95 -2.12
CA PRO A 57 6.12 4.09 -1.32
C PRO A 57 6.07 5.39 -2.15
N LEU A 58 5.17 6.30 -1.80
CA LEU A 58 4.93 7.53 -2.56
C LEU A 58 6.15 8.46 -2.63
N ASP A 59 7.00 8.48 -1.61
CA ASP A 59 8.24 9.25 -1.61
C ASP A 59 9.25 8.79 -2.67
N PHE A 60 9.20 7.50 -3.05
CA PHE A 60 9.94 6.97 -4.19
C PHE A 60 9.24 7.28 -5.53
N ILE A 61 7.91 7.16 -5.60
CA ILE A 61 7.13 7.29 -6.83
C ILE A 61 7.01 8.75 -7.28
N ASN A 62 6.66 9.65 -6.35
CA ASN A 62 6.28 11.02 -6.67
C ASN A 62 7.33 11.81 -7.47
N PRO A 63 8.63 11.74 -7.17
CA PRO A 63 9.63 12.44 -7.97
C PRO A 63 9.66 12.00 -9.44
N ILE A 64 9.49 10.69 -9.68
CA ILE A 64 9.53 10.10 -11.02
C ILE A 64 8.24 10.45 -11.79
N VAL A 65 7.10 10.36 -11.13
CA VAL A 65 5.80 10.76 -11.70
C VAL A 65 5.80 12.23 -12.05
N SER A 66 6.27 13.12 -11.15
CA SER A 66 6.32 14.55 -11.41
C SER A 66 7.22 14.90 -12.59
N GLU A 67 8.34 14.20 -12.75
CA GLU A 67 9.23 14.38 -13.90
C GLU A 67 8.55 13.93 -15.21
N PHE A 68 7.87 12.76 -15.17
CA PHE A 68 7.11 12.25 -16.32
C PHE A 68 6.00 13.25 -16.74
N GLU A 69 5.20 13.72 -15.79
CA GLU A 69 4.14 14.70 -16.05
C GLU A 69 4.71 16.00 -16.62
N SER A 70 5.85 16.46 -16.09
CA SER A 70 6.54 17.66 -16.56
C SER A 70 7.04 17.53 -18.01
N GLN A 71 7.55 16.35 -18.37
CA GLN A 71 8.10 16.10 -19.70
C GLN A 71 7.04 15.82 -20.76
N THR A 72 5.95 15.14 -20.37
CA THR A 72 4.96 14.64 -21.33
C THR A 72 3.67 15.45 -21.35
N GLY A 73 3.36 16.17 -20.27
CA GLY A 73 2.07 16.81 -20.05
C GLY A 73 0.92 15.84 -19.76
N ILE A 74 1.21 14.54 -19.58
CA ILE A 74 0.21 13.50 -19.28
C ILE A 74 0.04 13.40 -17.76
N PRO A 75 -1.15 13.66 -17.19
CA PRO A 75 -1.41 13.50 -15.77
C PRO A 75 -1.31 12.03 -15.36
N VAL A 76 -0.82 11.75 -14.13
CA VAL A 76 -0.69 10.38 -13.62
C VAL A 76 -1.51 10.19 -12.34
N GLN A 77 -2.34 9.17 -12.32
CA GLN A 77 -3.06 8.73 -11.13
C GLN A 77 -2.36 7.51 -10.54
N VAL A 78 -1.82 7.63 -9.31
CA VAL A 78 -1.15 6.52 -8.64
C VAL A 78 -2.08 5.87 -7.62
N ARG A 79 -2.23 4.54 -7.69
CA ARG A 79 -2.83 3.72 -6.63
C ARG A 79 -1.76 2.85 -5.99
N THR A 80 -1.66 2.91 -4.66
CA THR A 80 -0.70 2.13 -3.89
C THR A 80 -1.38 1.04 -3.08
N GLY A 81 -0.69 -0.08 -2.87
CA GLY A 81 -1.15 -1.23 -2.10
C GLY A 81 -0.10 -2.33 -2.06
N GLY A 82 -0.36 -3.44 -1.40
CA GLY A 82 0.49 -4.63 -1.51
C GLY A 82 0.43 -5.22 -2.92
N THR A 83 1.53 -5.82 -3.39
CA THR A 83 1.61 -6.39 -4.76
C THR A 83 0.44 -7.35 -5.05
N GLY A 84 0.13 -8.25 -4.10
CA GLY A 84 -0.96 -9.22 -4.25
C GLY A 84 -2.35 -8.56 -4.31
N GLU A 85 -2.56 -7.50 -3.52
CA GLU A 85 -3.79 -6.71 -3.52
C GLU A 85 -3.99 -5.98 -4.85
N LEU A 86 -2.96 -5.31 -5.35
CA LEU A 86 -2.99 -4.61 -6.62
C LEU A 86 -3.22 -5.55 -7.80
N LEU A 87 -2.57 -6.72 -7.81
CA LEU A 87 -2.80 -7.75 -8.84
C LEU A 87 -4.23 -8.29 -8.79
N LYS A 88 -4.81 -8.40 -7.61
CA LYS A 88 -6.22 -8.79 -7.46
C LYS A 88 -7.13 -7.75 -8.09
N TRP A 89 -6.91 -6.46 -7.81
CA TRP A 89 -7.70 -5.38 -8.41
C TRP A 89 -7.62 -5.37 -9.94
N VAL A 90 -6.42 -5.58 -10.50
CA VAL A 90 -6.28 -5.70 -11.97
C VAL A 90 -7.09 -6.88 -12.52
N LYS A 91 -7.05 -8.04 -11.85
CA LYS A 91 -7.79 -9.25 -12.28
C LYS A 91 -9.31 -9.11 -12.15
N GLU A 92 -9.77 -8.38 -11.15
CA GLU A 92 -11.20 -8.15 -10.90
C GLU A 92 -11.76 -7.01 -11.76
N GLY A 93 -10.89 -6.23 -12.43
CA GLY A 93 -11.28 -5.09 -13.26
C GLY A 93 -11.76 -3.92 -12.46
N ASP A 94 -11.16 -3.68 -11.28
CA ASP A 94 -11.48 -2.54 -10.44
C ASP A 94 -11.18 -1.21 -11.15
N GLU A 95 -12.07 -0.26 -10.96
CA GLU A 95 -11.89 1.09 -11.49
C GLU A 95 -11.08 2.00 -10.54
N PRO A 96 -10.22 2.89 -11.08
CA PRO A 96 -9.87 3.04 -12.51
C PRO A 96 -9.01 1.89 -13.03
N VAL A 97 -9.20 1.51 -14.30
CA VAL A 97 -8.41 0.44 -14.95
C VAL A 97 -6.93 0.79 -14.92
N CYS A 98 -6.10 -0.19 -14.61
CA CYS A 98 -4.65 -0.02 -14.52
C CYS A 98 -4.02 -0.01 -15.92
N ASP A 99 -3.34 1.08 -16.29
CA ASP A 99 -2.55 1.15 -17.52
C ASP A 99 -1.14 0.62 -17.32
N VAL A 100 -0.52 0.92 -16.17
CA VAL A 100 0.83 0.48 -15.85
C VAL A 100 0.88 -0.12 -14.45
N PHE A 101 1.31 -1.38 -14.35
CA PHE A 101 1.66 -1.99 -13.08
C PHE A 101 3.17 -1.81 -12.85
N TRP A 102 3.54 -0.97 -11.89
CA TRP A 102 4.93 -0.61 -11.62
C TRP A 102 5.45 -1.13 -10.30
N GLY A 103 6.14 -2.25 -10.32
CA GLY A 103 6.78 -2.85 -9.16
C GLY A 103 6.38 -4.32 -8.93
N GLY A 104 6.62 -4.80 -7.73
CA GLY A 104 6.50 -6.22 -7.42
C GLY A 104 7.72 -7.02 -7.88
N SER A 105 7.78 -8.28 -7.50
CA SER A 105 8.83 -9.19 -7.99
C SER A 105 8.38 -9.94 -9.24
N LEU A 106 9.34 -10.41 -10.02
CA LEU A 106 9.07 -11.24 -11.19
C LEU A 106 8.32 -12.52 -10.81
N TYR A 107 8.57 -13.05 -9.61
CA TYR A 107 7.89 -14.24 -9.11
C TYR A 107 6.40 -13.96 -8.84
N THR A 108 6.10 -12.91 -8.08
CA THR A 108 4.71 -12.56 -7.74
C THR A 108 3.92 -12.04 -8.95
N ALA A 109 4.53 -11.20 -9.78
CA ALA A 109 3.91 -10.69 -11.00
C ALA A 109 3.79 -11.78 -12.08
N GLY A 110 4.78 -12.67 -12.18
CA GLY A 110 4.81 -13.77 -13.16
C GLY A 110 3.67 -14.77 -13.00
N ALA A 111 3.15 -14.96 -11.80
CA ALA A 111 1.94 -15.74 -11.55
C ALA A 111 0.68 -15.15 -12.21
N GLY A 112 0.73 -13.89 -12.62
CA GLY A 112 -0.35 -13.18 -13.31
C GLY A 112 0.05 -12.66 -14.68
N LYS A 113 1.09 -13.18 -15.31
CA LYS A 113 1.64 -12.66 -16.57
C LYS A 113 0.63 -12.51 -17.71
N ASP A 114 -0.41 -13.34 -17.73
CA ASP A 114 -1.44 -13.34 -18.78
C ASP A 114 -2.36 -12.11 -18.74
N ILE A 115 -2.27 -11.28 -17.66
CA ILE A 115 -2.99 -10.01 -17.56
C ILE A 115 -2.20 -8.83 -18.11
N PHE A 116 -0.93 -9.01 -18.46
CA PHE A 116 -0.06 -7.96 -18.97
C PHE A 116 0.06 -8.05 -20.49
N GLU A 117 -0.10 -6.91 -21.15
CA GLU A 117 0.14 -6.77 -22.59
C GLU A 117 1.63 -6.98 -22.91
N PRO A 118 1.96 -7.68 -24.02
CA PRO A 118 3.35 -7.77 -24.48
C PRO A 118 3.91 -6.40 -24.86
N TYR A 119 5.03 -6.03 -24.23
CA TYR A 119 5.73 -4.80 -24.53
C TYR A 119 7.24 -4.96 -24.31
N ILE A 120 8.04 -4.59 -25.27
CA ILE A 120 9.51 -4.50 -25.16
C ILE A 120 9.90 -3.03 -25.14
N SER A 121 10.55 -2.60 -24.06
CA SER A 121 11.03 -1.22 -23.93
C SER A 121 12.08 -0.89 -25.00
N GLU A 122 12.05 0.33 -25.52
CA GLU A 122 13.12 0.84 -26.39
C GLU A 122 14.48 0.86 -25.68
N ASN A 123 14.49 0.91 -24.35
CA ASN A 123 15.68 0.87 -23.51
C ASN A 123 16.15 -0.56 -23.17
N GLU A 124 15.51 -1.61 -23.70
CA GLU A 124 15.85 -3.00 -23.41
C GLU A 124 17.31 -3.34 -23.75
N GLU A 125 17.89 -2.66 -24.73
CA GLU A 125 19.31 -2.82 -25.10
C GLU A 125 20.27 -2.48 -23.96
N TYR A 126 19.89 -1.56 -23.05
CA TYR A 126 20.69 -1.15 -21.88
C TYR A 126 20.51 -2.07 -20.67
N VAL A 127 19.54 -2.97 -20.72
CA VAL A 127 19.30 -3.96 -19.65
C VAL A 127 20.34 -5.06 -19.75
N ARG A 128 20.96 -5.43 -18.60
CA ARG A 128 21.91 -6.55 -18.55
C ARG A 128 21.25 -7.83 -19.06
N GLU A 129 22.03 -8.68 -19.78
CA GLU A 129 21.50 -9.85 -20.48
C GLU A 129 20.69 -10.80 -19.59
N GLU A 130 21.13 -10.99 -18.33
CA GLU A 130 20.46 -11.82 -17.35
C GLU A 130 19.09 -11.27 -16.89
N PHE A 131 18.85 -9.96 -17.10
CA PHE A 131 17.61 -9.28 -16.68
C PHE A 131 16.71 -8.87 -17.82
N LYS A 132 17.07 -9.18 -19.06
CA LYS A 132 16.25 -8.87 -20.23
C LYS A 132 14.85 -9.50 -20.15
N ASN A 133 13.89 -8.78 -20.72
CA ASN A 133 12.49 -9.20 -20.84
C ASN A 133 12.33 -10.32 -21.87
N LYS A 134 12.71 -11.54 -21.51
CA LYS A 134 12.66 -12.72 -22.40
C LYS A 134 11.24 -13.21 -22.68
N GLU A 135 10.30 -12.90 -21.78
CA GLU A 135 8.90 -13.32 -21.91
C GLU A 135 8.02 -12.29 -22.62
N GLY A 136 8.51 -11.07 -22.79
CA GLY A 136 7.88 -10.03 -23.60
C GLY A 136 6.86 -9.14 -22.89
N ASN A 137 6.47 -9.43 -21.66
CA ASN A 137 5.38 -8.72 -20.97
C ASN A 137 5.77 -8.09 -19.63
N MET A 138 7.04 -8.20 -19.20
CA MET A 138 7.53 -7.63 -17.94
C MET A 138 8.93 -7.06 -18.11
N THR A 139 9.03 -5.74 -18.15
CA THR A 139 10.32 -5.03 -18.19
C THR A 139 10.89 -4.89 -16.79
N ARG A 140 12.14 -5.32 -16.58
CA ARG A 140 12.86 -5.15 -15.32
C ARG A 140 13.55 -3.80 -15.29
N PHE A 141 13.47 -3.08 -14.19
CA PHE A 141 14.11 -1.78 -14.03
C PHE A 141 14.99 -1.67 -12.77
N THR A 142 14.81 -2.59 -11.82
CA THR A 142 15.59 -2.66 -10.57
C THR A 142 16.01 -4.08 -10.26
N ASP A 143 17.12 -4.19 -9.53
CA ASP A 143 17.61 -5.42 -8.90
C ASP A 143 17.68 -5.14 -7.40
N ILE A 144 16.74 -5.71 -6.65
CA ILE A 144 16.55 -5.43 -5.22
C ILE A 144 16.77 -6.73 -4.45
N PRO A 145 17.91 -6.87 -3.75
CA PRO A 145 18.16 -8.05 -2.93
C PRO A 145 17.25 -8.06 -1.69
N SER A 146 16.79 -9.26 -1.29
CA SER A 146 16.18 -9.47 0.02
C SER A 146 17.22 -9.31 1.10
N VAL A 147 16.96 -8.49 2.13
CA VAL A 147 17.92 -8.21 3.20
C VAL A 147 17.28 -8.37 4.59
N LEU A 148 18.10 -8.75 5.54
CA LEU A 148 17.75 -8.70 6.96
C LEU A 148 18.22 -7.35 7.52
N MET A 149 17.27 -6.46 7.81
CA MET A 149 17.55 -5.21 8.49
C MET A 149 17.57 -5.43 9.99
N VAL A 150 18.56 -4.87 10.69
CA VAL A 150 18.68 -5.05 12.15
C VAL A 150 18.89 -3.71 12.87
N ASN A 151 18.25 -3.56 14.02
CA ASN A 151 18.52 -2.45 14.93
C ASN A 151 19.57 -2.88 15.95
N THR A 152 20.83 -2.47 15.72
CA THR A 152 21.97 -2.89 16.57
C THR A 152 21.84 -2.49 18.03
N ASN A 153 21.06 -1.45 18.34
CA ASN A 153 20.83 -1.02 19.72
C ASN A 153 19.93 -1.98 20.51
N LEU A 154 19.15 -2.81 19.81
CA LEU A 154 18.22 -3.76 20.43
C LEU A 154 18.76 -5.19 20.50
N LEU A 155 19.91 -5.45 19.90
CA LEU A 155 20.48 -6.81 19.85
C LEU A 155 21.19 -7.24 21.14
N GLY A 156 21.55 -6.29 22.05
CA GLY A 156 22.20 -6.64 23.31
C GLY A 156 23.50 -7.46 23.14
N GLY A 157 24.25 -7.21 22.06
CA GLY A 157 25.47 -7.94 21.72
C GLY A 157 25.26 -9.21 20.88
N MET A 158 24.03 -9.60 20.59
CA MET A 158 23.71 -10.67 19.64
C MET A 158 24.10 -10.24 18.21
N LYS A 159 24.52 -11.21 17.41
CA LYS A 159 24.77 -11.00 15.98
C LYS A 159 23.70 -11.73 15.18
N ILE A 160 23.16 -11.08 14.18
CA ILE A 160 22.27 -11.69 13.19
C ILE A 160 23.04 -11.68 11.87
N GLN A 161 23.38 -12.84 11.35
CA GLN A 161 24.14 -13.04 10.11
C GLN A 161 23.32 -13.76 9.04
N GLY A 162 22.24 -14.42 9.42
CA GLY A 162 21.38 -15.16 8.53
C GLY A 162 20.05 -15.55 9.16
N TYR A 163 19.29 -16.33 8.43
CA TYR A 163 17.97 -16.79 8.89
C TYR A 163 18.04 -17.64 10.16
N GLU A 164 19.10 -18.42 10.34
CA GLU A 164 19.27 -19.27 11.54
C GLU A 164 19.17 -18.47 12.83
N ASP A 165 19.77 -17.28 12.86
CA ASP A 165 19.84 -16.43 14.04
C ASP A 165 18.45 -15.87 14.42
N LEU A 166 17.50 -15.85 13.47
CA LEU A 166 16.13 -15.38 13.73
C LEU A 166 15.30 -16.33 14.59
N LEU A 167 15.80 -17.53 14.87
CA LEU A 167 15.17 -18.49 15.80
C LEU A 167 15.56 -18.25 17.27
N ASP A 168 16.43 -17.29 17.56
CA ASP A 168 16.81 -16.97 18.94
C ASP A 168 15.57 -16.47 19.71
N GLU A 169 15.26 -17.09 20.85
CA GLU A 169 14.09 -16.78 21.68
C GLU A 169 14.06 -15.32 22.16
N ARG A 170 15.21 -14.65 22.25
CA ARG A 170 15.32 -13.23 22.61
C ARG A 170 14.69 -12.31 21.56
N LEU A 171 14.51 -12.81 20.33
CA LEU A 171 13.86 -12.11 19.22
C LEU A 171 12.35 -12.36 19.15
N LYS A 172 11.78 -13.21 20.00
CA LYS A 172 10.35 -13.51 19.96
C LYS A 172 9.51 -12.25 20.06
N GLY A 173 8.60 -12.04 19.09
CA GLY A 173 7.76 -10.84 18.95
C GLY A 173 8.52 -9.56 18.61
N LYS A 174 9.83 -9.64 18.28
CA LYS A 174 10.67 -8.50 17.92
C LYS A 174 11.17 -8.53 16.48
N ILE A 175 10.67 -9.45 15.69
CA ILE A 175 10.95 -9.57 14.26
C ILE A 175 9.74 -9.03 13.50
N ALA A 176 9.98 -8.19 12.50
CA ALA A 176 8.96 -7.66 11.61
C ALA A 176 9.05 -8.32 10.23
N MET A 177 7.93 -8.75 9.72
CA MET A 177 7.76 -9.26 8.35
C MET A 177 6.36 -8.91 7.85
N CYS A 178 6.20 -8.75 6.54
CA CYS A 178 4.88 -8.65 5.93
C CYS A 178 4.24 -10.02 5.73
N ASP A 179 2.95 -10.04 5.45
CA ASP A 179 2.25 -11.24 4.99
C ASP A 179 2.76 -11.62 3.58
N PRO A 180 3.33 -12.82 3.39
CA PRO A 180 3.81 -13.28 2.09
C PRO A 180 2.73 -13.37 1.00
N SER A 181 1.46 -13.47 1.37
CA SER A 181 0.35 -13.51 0.41
C SER A 181 0.05 -12.15 -0.23
N THR A 182 0.50 -11.06 0.39
CA THR A 182 0.21 -9.69 -0.05
C THR A 182 1.45 -8.88 -0.42
N SER A 183 2.62 -9.26 0.11
CA SER A 183 3.90 -8.57 -0.09
C SER A 183 4.88 -9.43 -0.90
N SER A 184 5.38 -8.88 -2.01
CA SER A 184 6.39 -9.56 -2.84
C SER A 184 7.70 -9.78 -2.11
N SER A 185 8.20 -8.81 -1.33
CA SER A 185 9.43 -8.98 -0.57
C SER A 185 9.29 -10.05 0.51
N ALA A 186 8.15 -10.13 1.19
CA ALA A 186 7.90 -11.19 2.15
C ALA A 186 7.78 -12.58 1.48
N SER A 187 7.18 -12.66 0.30
CA SER A 187 7.13 -13.88 -0.51
C SER A 187 8.53 -14.34 -0.92
N GLU A 188 9.39 -13.41 -1.36
CA GLU A 188 10.81 -13.70 -1.68
C GLU A 188 11.57 -14.20 -0.44
N HIS A 189 11.38 -13.56 0.72
CA HIS A 189 11.99 -14.04 1.97
C HIS A 189 11.51 -15.44 2.35
N LEU A 190 10.22 -15.76 2.17
CA LEU A 190 9.71 -17.11 2.42
C LEU A 190 10.39 -18.13 1.50
N ILE A 191 10.51 -17.83 0.21
CA ILE A 191 11.20 -18.70 -0.75
C ILE A 191 12.66 -18.87 -0.36
N ASN A 192 13.35 -17.78 -0.04
CA ASN A 192 14.75 -17.79 0.37
C ASN A 192 14.96 -18.63 1.65
N MET A 193 14.06 -18.53 2.63
CA MET A 193 14.09 -19.35 3.83
C MET A 193 13.91 -20.83 3.49
N LEU A 194 12.95 -21.18 2.64
CA LEU A 194 12.69 -22.56 2.26
C LEU A 194 13.93 -23.21 1.62
N TYR A 195 14.58 -22.51 0.69
CA TYR A 195 15.76 -23.04 0.00
C TYR A 195 17.02 -23.02 0.89
N ALA A 196 17.28 -21.91 1.58
CA ALA A 196 18.49 -21.76 2.39
C ALA A 196 18.51 -22.70 3.59
N MET A 197 17.35 -22.85 4.26
CA MET A 197 17.24 -23.67 5.47
C MET A 197 16.88 -25.13 5.18
N GLY A 198 16.56 -25.43 3.91
CA GLY A 198 16.31 -26.78 3.41
C GLY A 198 17.50 -27.38 2.65
N ASP A 199 18.69 -26.76 2.70
CA ASP A 199 19.86 -27.20 1.92
C ASP A 199 19.57 -27.34 0.41
N GLY A 200 18.81 -26.39 -0.15
CA GLY A 200 18.38 -26.37 -1.54
C GLY A 200 17.11 -27.18 -1.84
N ASP A 201 16.56 -27.88 -0.86
CA ASP A 201 15.30 -28.61 -0.95
C ASP A 201 14.20 -27.83 -0.18
N PRO A 202 13.28 -27.12 -0.87
CA PRO A 202 12.30 -26.28 -0.21
C PRO A 202 11.34 -27.04 0.71
N GLU A 203 11.11 -28.34 0.45
CA GLU A 203 10.23 -29.15 1.31
C GLU A 203 10.83 -29.32 2.72
N LYS A 204 12.14 -29.43 2.83
CA LYS A 204 12.83 -29.50 4.12
C LYS A 204 12.87 -28.16 4.87
N GLY A 205 12.78 -27.04 4.16
CA GLY A 205 12.79 -25.70 4.74
C GLY A 205 11.56 -25.38 5.58
N TRP A 206 10.45 -26.11 5.42
CA TRP A 206 9.22 -25.87 6.18
C TRP A 206 9.36 -26.08 7.69
N ASP A 207 10.30 -26.92 8.15
CA ASP A 207 10.57 -27.08 9.57
C ASP A 207 11.15 -25.81 10.19
N TYR A 208 12.01 -25.11 9.46
CA TYR A 208 12.53 -23.81 9.85
C TYR A 208 11.38 -22.77 9.85
N VAL A 209 10.62 -22.68 8.78
CA VAL A 209 9.54 -21.69 8.64
C VAL A 209 8.52 -21.79 9.77
N ARG A 210 8.15 -23.00 10.19
CA ARG A 210 7.25 -23.20 11.35
C ARG A 210 7.83 -22.59 12.63
N LYS A 211 9.09 -22.85 12.94
CA LYS A 211 9.79 -22.29 14.12
C LYS A 211 9.93 -20.77 14.02
N PHE A 212 10.20 -20.26 12.80
CA PHE A 212 10.27 -18.83 12.56
C PHE A 212 8.91 -18.15 12.80
N CYS A 213 7.79 -18.74 12.36
CA CYS A 213 6.46 -18.25 12.65
C CYS A 213 6.14 -18.19 14.15
N GLU A 214 6.62 -19.18 14.95
CA GLU A 214 6.50 -19.15 16.41
C GLU A 214 7.26 -17.96 17.01
N ASN A 215 8.42 -17.63 16.43
CA ASN A 215 9.26 -16.51 16.87
C ASN A 215 8.73 -15.14 16.39
N LEU A 216 8.02 -15.07 15.26
CA LEU A 216 7.28 -13.88 14.82
C LEU A 216 6.20 -13.48 15.84
N ASP A 217 5.65 -14.45 16.57
CA ASP A 217 4.62 -14.23 17.61
C ASP A 217 3.41 -13.42 17.10
N GLY A 218 2.99 -13.69 15.86
CA GLY A 218 1.86 -13.02 15.20
C GLY A 218 2.16 -11.63 14.62
N VAL A 219 3.42 -11.19 14.59
CA VAL A 219 3.81 -9.90 13.99
C VAL A 219 3.85 -10.02 12.48
N LEU A 220 2.75 -9.63 11.83
CA LEU A 220 2.69 -9.46 10.37
C LEU A 220 2.23 -8.05 10.05
N LEU A 221 3.03 -7.34 9.27
CA LEU A 221 2.82 -5.95 8.89
C LEU A 221 2.22 -5.86 7.48
N LYS A 222 1.63 -4.70 7.15
CA LYS A 222 0.90 -4.51 5.90
C LYS A 222 1.81 -4.13 4.72
N SER A 223 2.97 -3.51 5.00
CA SER A 223 3.87 -3.03 3.96
C SER A 223 5.34 -3.16 4.36
N SER A 224 6.23 -3.30 3.37
CA SER A 224 7.68 -3.26 3.59
C SER A 224 8.13 -1.96 4.24
N SER A 225 7.44 -0.85 3.96
CA SER A 225 7.71 0.44 4.61
C SER A 225 7.51 0.38 6.12
N GLU A 226 6.45 -0.29 6.60
CA GLU A 226 6.24 -0.49 8.03
C GLU A 226 7.32 -1.36 8.67
N VAL A 227 7.87 -2.33 7.92
CA VAL A 227 8.96 -3.19 8.39
C VAL A 227 10.21 -2.36 8.63
N TYR A 228 10.77 -1.70 7.59
CA TYR A 228 12.03 -0.98 7.75
C TYR A 228 11.91 0.25 8.67
N GLN A 229 10.79 0.96 8.65
CA GLN A 229 10.54 2.05 9.60
C GLN A 229 10.45 1.53 11.03
N GLY A 230 9.74 0.42 11.25
CA GLY A 230 9.63 -0.19 12.57
C GLY A 230 10.97 -0.62 13.16
N VAL A 231 11.88 -1.12 12.34
CA VAL A 231 13.25 -1.45 12.74
C VAL A 231 14.06 -0.18 13.00
N ALA A 232 13.99 0.82 12.12
CA ALA A 232 14.70 2.10 12.28
C ALA A 232 14.29 2.84 13.55
N GLU A 233 13.00 2.85 13.87
CA GLU A 233 12.43 3.48 15.07
C GLU A 233 12.64 2.66 16.35
N GLY A 234 13.18 1.44 16.27
CA GLY A 234 13.41 0.56 17.42
C GLY A 234 12.16 -0.15 17.94
N ARG A 235 11.10 -0.24 17.15
CA ARG A 235 9.93 -1.08 17.49
C ARG A 235 10.23 -2.56 17.35
N TYR A 236 11.12 -2.91 16.42
CA TYR A 236 11.56 -4.27 16.15
C TYR A 236 13.09 -4.35 16.14
N ALA A 237 13.63 -5.50 16.56
CA ALA A 237 15.06 -5.75 16.56
C ALA A 237 15.57 -6.18 15.19
N ALA A 238 14.74 -6.86 14.42
CA ALA A 238 15.04 -7.31 13.06
C ALA A 238 13.81 -7.15 12.16
N GLY A 239 14.05 -7.05 10.85
CA GLY A 239 13.00 -6.97 9.83
C GLY A 239 13.46 -7.64 8.54
N LEU A 240 12.51 -8.29 7.87
CA LEU A 240 12.67 -8.95 6.59
C LEU A 240 12.01 -8.07 5.52
N THR A 241 12.85 -7.47 4.63
CA THR A 241 12.38 -6.49 3.64
C THR A 241 13.20 -6.53 2.35
#